data_89785455a18169ff42d64b76f72a7a09
#
_entry.id   89785455a18169ff42d64b76f72a7a09
#
_cell.length_a   1.000
_cell.length_b   1.000
_cell.length_c   1.000
_cell.angle_alpha   90.00
_cell.angle_beta   90.00
_cell.angle_gamma   90.00
#
_symmetry.space_group_name_H-M   'P 1'
#
loop_
_entity.id
_entity.type
_entity.pdbx_description
1 polymer ?
#
loop_
_entity_poly.entity_id
_entity_poly.type
_entity_poly.pdbx_seq_one_letter_code
_entity_poly.pdbx_strand_id
1 'polypeptide(L)'
;IEEERERLREIVGRFAQFSGQLGFWAIEVRDSGGLVAGAVMLKPLPDAERNFTDDIEVGWRLRRDCWGRGYATEAARGALAHGFGQLGLTTIYAVVDPANDASKRVALRLGMTPMGRTSRYYGEALDLFSLQAAHLG
;
A
#
# COMPACT_ATOMS: atom_id res chain seq x y z
N ILE A 1 6.94 -7.16 -15.65
CA ILE A 1 7.07 -5.99 -14.78
C ILE A 1 6.22 -4.84 -15.30
N GLU A 2 6.43 -4.43 -16.56
CA GLU A 2 5.60 -3.38 -17.16
C GLU A 2 4.15 -3.82 -17.30
N GLU A 3 3.93 -5.07 -17.70
CA GLU A 3 2.59 -5.60 -17.83
C GLU A 3 1.87 -5.74 -16.50
N GLU A 4 2.60 -6.06 -15.43
CA GLU A 4 2.04 -6.11 -14.09
C GLU A 4 1.60 -4.73 -13.63
N ARG A 5 2.39 -3.71 -13.93
CA ARG A 5 2.04 -2.32 -13.61
C ARG A 5 0.83 -1.86 -14.39
N GLU A 6 0.75 -2.21 -15.68
CA GLU A 6 -0.41 -1.88 -16.50
C GLU A 6 -1.66 -2.56 -15.99
N ARG A 7 -1.55 -3.84 -15.64
CA ARG A 7 -2.67 -4.60 -15.10
C ARG A 7 -3.14 -4.00 -13.78
N LEU A 8 -2.21 -3.61 -12.93
CA LEU A 8 -2.54 -2.95 -11.68
C LEU A 8 -3.27 -1.64 -11.95
N ARG A 9 -2.83 -0.84 -12.93
CA ARG A 9 -3.49 0.41 -13.29
C ARG A 9 -4.91 0.19 -13.76
N GLU A 10 -5.14 -0.84 -14.56
CA GLU A 10 -6.49 -1.18 -15.03
C GLU A 10 -7.41 -1.51 -13.87
N ILE A 11 -6.93 -2.33 -12.93
CA ILE A 11 -7.69 -2.70 -11.74
C ILE A 11 -7.94 -1.47 -10.88
N VAL A 12 -6.93 -0.62 -10.70
CA VAL A 12 -7.04 0.64 -9.96
C VAL A 12 -8.17 1.49 -10.52
N GLY A 13 -8.19 1.71 -11.84
CA GLY A 13 -9.24 2.51 -12.46
C GLY A 13 -10.63 1.95 -12.22
N ARG A 14 -10.76 0.63 -12.24
CA ARG A 14 -12.05 -0.04 -12.00
C ARG A 14 -12.51 0.13 -10.56
N PHE A 15 -11.63 -0.09 -9.60
CA PHE A 15 -11.97 0.01 -8.18
C PHE A 15 -12.18 1.45 -7.72
N ALA A 16 -11.49 2.39 -8.33
CA ALA A 16 -11.67 3.81 -8.02
C ALA A 16 -13.11 4.26 -8.25
N GLN A 17 -13.81 3.65 -9.22
CA GLN A 17 -15.22 3.96 -9.46
C GLN A 17 -16.11 3.51 -8.32
N PHE A 18 -15.78 2.40 -7.66
CA PHE A 18 -16.58 1.87 -6.55
C PHE A 18 -16.27 2.56 -5.23
N SER A 19 -15.01 2.83 -4.97
CA SER A 19 -14.58 3.42 -3.70
C SER A 19 -14.55 4.94 -3.75
N GLY A 20 -14.83 5.50 -4.92
CA GLY A 20 -14.72 6.93 -5.17
C GLY A 20 -13.30 7.37 -5.39
N GLN A 21 -12.42 7.20 -4.44
CA GLN A 21 -11.04 7.71 -4.52
C GLN A 21 -10.02 6.67 -4.26
N LEU A 22 -10.32 5.80 -3.34
CA LEU A 22 -9.37 4.88 -2.76
C LEU A 22 -9.67 3.51 -3.29
N GLY A 23 -8.80 2.55 -3.05
CA GLY A 23 -9.01 1.28 -3.68
C GLY A 23 -8.36 0.12 -2.97
N PHE A 24 -8.78 -1.04 -3.43
CA PHE A 24 -8.28 -2.33 -2.99
C PHE A 24 -8.11 -3.17 -4.25
N TRP A 25 -6.89 -3.59 -4.54
CA TRP A 25 -6.55 -4.24 -5.80
C TRP A 25 -5.84 -5.56 -5.56
N ALA A 26 -6.20 -6.56 -6.36
CA ALA A 26 -5.50 -7.84 -6.35
C ALA A 26 -4.13 -7.68 -7.00
N ILE A 27 -3.14 -8.36 -6.45
CA ILE A 27 -1.81 -8.47 -7.05
C ILE A 27 -1.78 -9.76 -7.84
N GLU A 28 -1.81 -9.66 -9.16
CA GLU A 28 -1.81 -10.82 -10.03
C GLU A 28 -0.43 -11.00 -10.65
N VAL A 29 0.09 -12.21 -10.56
CA VAL A 29 1.43 -12.52 -11.09
C VAL A 29 1.34 -12.74 -12.59
N ARG A 30 2.17 -12.00 -13.31
CA ARG A 30 2.24 -12.08 -14.75
C ARG A 30 2.69 -13.46 -15.22
N ASP A 31 2.10 -13.93 -16.33
CA ASP A 31 2.43 -15.22 -16.96
C ASP A 31 2.29 -16.42 -16.03
N SER A 32 1.42 -16.33 -15.06
CA SER A 32 1.20 -17.38 -14.07
C SER A 32 -0.10 -18.14 -14.24
N GLY A 33 -0.88 -17.80 -15.28
CA GLY A 33 -2.22 -18.38 -15.45
C GLY A 33 -3.25 -17.78 -14.50
N GLY A 34 -3.00 -16.59 -13.96
CA GLY A 34 -3.94 -15.90 -13.10
C GLY A 34 -3.68 -16.04 -11.61
N LEU A 35 -2.46 -16.42 -11.22
CA LEU A 35 -2.11 -16.53 -9.81
C LEU A 35 -2.25 -15.16 -9.13
N VAL A 36 -3.08 -15.11 -8.08
CA VAL A 36 -3.22 -13.93 -7.24
C VAL A 36 -2.29 -14.08 -6.05
N ALA A 37 -1.27 -13.22 -5.99
CA ALA A 37 -0.27 -13.27 -4.92
C ALA A 37 -0.73 -12.59 -3.65
N GLY A 38 -1.70 -11.67 -3.73
CA GLY A 38 -2.18 -10.93 -2.59
C GLY A 38 -2.95 -9.70 -3.01
N ALA A 39 -2.87 -8.66 -2.20
CA ALA A 39 -3.59 -7.42 -2.44
C ALA A 39 -2.78 -6.21 -2.00
N VAL A 40 -3.05 -5.07 -2.62
CA VAL A 40 -2.56 -3.76 -2.21
C VAL A 40 -3.75 -2.83 -2.07
N MET A 41 -3.68 -1.90 -1.14
CA MET A 41 -4.81 -1.01 -0.85
C MET A 41 -4.36 0.40 -0.54
N LEU A 42 -5.24 1.35 -0.86
CA LEU A 42 -5.18 2.72 -0.39
C LEU A 42 -6.50 2.99 0.33
N LYS A 43 -6.44 3.37 1.59
CA LYS A 43 -7.66 3.63 2.36
C LYS A 43 -7.38 4.57 3.53
N PRO A 44 -8.40 5.23 4.07
CA PRO A 44 -8.22 6.01 5.28
C PRO A 44 -7.80 5.13 6.44
N LEU A 45 -6.84 5.61 7.23
CA LEU A 45 -6.46 4.95 8.47
C LEU A 45 -7.56 5.13 9.51
N PRO A 46 -8.03 4.05 10.15
CA PRO A 46 -8.94 4.20 11.27
C PRO A 46 -8.18 4.56 12.54
N ASP A 47 -8.80 5.39 13.38
CA ASP A 47 -8.25 5.69 14.70
C ASP A 47 -8.52 4.57 15.70
N ALA A 48 -8.22 4.78 16.98
CA ALA A 48 -8.38 3.76 18.01
C ALA A 48 -9.85 3.39 18.26
N GLU A 49 -10.79 4.30 17.96
CA GLU A 49 -12.23 4.06 18.07
C GLU A 49 -12.85 3.56 16.76
N ARG A 50 -12.02 3.23 15.77
CA ARG A 50 -12.44 2.74 14.45
C ARG A 50 -13.14 3.77 13.58
N ASN A 51 -12.97 5.06 13.88
CA ASN A 51 -13.43 6.12 12.99
C ASN A 51 -12.35 6.41 11.96
N PHE A 52 -12.71 6.60 10.71
CA PHE A 52 -11.75 6.92 9.67
C PHE A 52 -11.20 8.32 9.84
N THR A 53 -9.90 8.45 9.70
CA THR A 53 -9.19 9.73 9.70
C THR A 53 -9.02 10.23 8.27
N ASP A 54 -8.45 11.42 8.12
CA ASP A 54 -8.06 11.94 6.80
C ASP A 54 -6.68 11.43 6.35
N ASP A 55 -6.02 10.65 7.19
CA ASP A 55 -4.72 10.08 6.87
C ASP A 55 -4.91 8.83 6.01
N ILE A 56 -4.26 8.80 4.85
CA ILE A 56 -4.42 7.70 3.91
C ILE A 56 -3.23 6.76 4.03
N GLU A 57 -3.52 5.46 4.12
CA GLU A 57 -2.47 4.45 4.16
C GLU A 57 -2.37 3.69 2.84
N VAL A 58 -1.16 3.27 2.52
CA VAL A 58 -0.92 2.18 1.58
C VAL A 58 -0.69 0.92 2.41
N GLY A 59 -1.39 -0.15 2.06
CA GLY A 59 -1.23 -1.44 2.72
C GLY A 59 -0.98 -2.52 1.69
N TRP A 60 -0.34 -3.59 2.10
CA TRP A 60 -0.10 -4.76 1.24
C TRP A 60 -0.20 -6.02 2.05
N ARG A 61 -0.63 -7.09 1.37
CA ARG A 61 -0.74 -8.41 1.97
C ARG A 61 -0.42 -9.42 0.88
N LEU A 62 0.53 -10.31 1.17
CA LEU A 62 0.96 -11.32 0.23
C LEU A 62 0.82 -12.71 0.83
N ARG A 63 0.51 -13.68 -0.03
CA ARG A 63 0.65 -15.09 0.31
C ARG A 63 2.11 -15.35 0.68
N ARG A 64 2.32 -16.19 1.68
CA ARG A 64 3.65 -16.47 2.19
C ARG A 64 4.57 -17.05 1.10
N ASP A 65 4.03 -17.90 0.23
CA ASP A 65 4.80 -18.51 -0.86
C ASP A 65 5.17 -17.52 -1.97
N CYS A 66 4.65 -16.30 -1.92
CA CYS A 66 5.00 -15.23 -2.86
C CYS A 66 5.97 -14.21 -2.27
N TRP A 67 6.42 -14.39 -1.05
CA TRP A 67 7.36 -13.47 -0.41
C TRP A 67 8.74 -13.53 -1.07
N GLY A 68 9.50 -12.45 -0.93
CA GLY A 68 10.88 -12.40 -1.39
C GLY A 68 11.06 -12.23 -2.89
N ARG A 69 9.99 -11.91 -3.61
CA ARG A 69 10.01 -11.73 -5.06
C ARG A 69 9.78 -10.30 -5.51
N GLY A 70 9.61 -9.38 -4.58
CA GLY A 70 9.39 -7.97 -4.90
C GLY A 70 7.97 -7.60 -5.29
N TYR A 71 7.03 -8.51 -5.20
CA TYR A 71 5.65 -8.25 -5.63
C TYR A 71 4.98 -7.15 -4.81
N ALA A 72 5.12 -7.18 -3.49
CA ALA A 72 4.52 -6.15 -2.64
C ALA A 72 5.10 -4.78 -2.93
N THR A 73 6.41 -4.68 -3.10
CA THR A 73 7.08 -3.42 -3.40
C THR A 73 6.62 -2.85 -4.74
N GLU A 74 6.55 -3.70 -5.76
CA GLU A 74 6.12 -3.25 -7.08
C GLU A 74 4.67 -2.80 -7.09
N ALA A 75 3.78 -3.59 -6.48
CA ALA A 75 2.37 -3.25 -6.41
C ALA A 75 2.13 -1.97 -5.59
N ALA A 76 2.82 -1.83 -4.46
CA ALA A 76 2.70 -0.64 -3.64
C ALA A 76 3.21 0.61 -4.35
N ARG A 77 4.25 0.49 -5.17
CA ARG A 77 4.71 1.62 -6.01
C ARG A 77 3.62 2.08 -6.96
N GLY A 78 2.90 1.15 -7.57
CA GLY A 78 1.77 1.49 -8.42
C GLY A 78 0.67 2.21 -7.66
N ALA A 79 0.32 1.73 -6.48
CA ALA A 79 -0.69 2.36 -5.64
C ALA A 79 -0.25 3.76 -5.19
N LEU A 80 1.01 3.93 -4.81
CA LEU A 80 1.56 5.24 -4.43
C LEU A 80 1.52 6.22 -5.59
N ALA A 81 1.92 5.78 -6.78
CA ALA A 81 1.86 6.62 -7.98
C ALA A 81 0.44 7.07 -8.26
N HIS A 82 -0.54 6.19 -8.12
CA HIS A 82 -1.95 6.53 -8.28
C HIS A 82 -2.39 7.55 -7.21
N GLY A 83 -2.03 7.32 -5.96
CA GLY A 83 -2.40 8.20 -4.85
C GLY A 83 -1.84 9.61 -5.02
N PHE A 84 -0.57 9.73 -5.35
CA PHE A 84 0.05 11.03 -5.53
C PHE A 84 -0.33 11.67 -6.86
N GLY A 85 -0.37 10.89 -7.93
CA GLY A 85 -0.61 11.41 -9.27
C GLY A 85 -2.06 11.70 -9.56
N GLN A 86 -2.93 10.71 -9.45
CA GLN A 86 -4.33 10.87 -9.83
C GLN A 86 -5.19 11.41 -8.70
N LEU A 87 -4.93 11.01 -7.47
CA LEU A 87 -5.72 11.48 -6.32
C LEU A 87 -5.19 12.78 -5.73
N GLY A 88 -3.99 13.19 -6.11
CA GLY A 88 -3.42 14.44 -5.63
C GLY A 88 -3.05 14.45 -4.15
N LEU A 89 -2.82 13.28 -3.56
CA LEU A 89 -2.43 13.20 -2.16
C LEU A 89 -1.03 13.80 -1.98
N THR A 90 -0.79 14.40 -0.83
CA THR A 90 0.53 14.98 -0.50
C THR A 90 1.35 14.06 0.37
N THR A 91 0.69 13.26 1.20
CA THR A 91 1.34 12.32 2.12
C THR A 91 0.56 11.01 2.14
N ILE A 92 1.28 9.90 2.11
CA ILE A 92 0.70 8.57 2.29
C ILE A 92 1.49 7.87 3.40
N TYR A 93 0.77 7.18 4.26
CA TYR A 93 1.34 6.49 5.42
C TYR A 93 1.31 4.98 5.20
N ALA A 94 2.11 4.27 5.98
CA ALA A 94 2.00 2.83 6.17
C ALA A 94 2.14 2.53 7.65
N VAL A 95 1.36 1.58 8.15
CA VAL A 95 1.49 1.10 9.52
C VAL A 95 1.80 -0.40 9.46
N VAL A 96 2.75 -0.83 10.26
CA VAL A 96 3.29 -2.18 10.20
C VAL A 96 3.38 -2.74 11.63
N ASP A 97 2.96 -3.99 11.79
CA ASP A 97 3.16 -4.69 13.06
C ASP A 97 4.66 -4.68 13.40
N PRO A 98 5.04 -4.29 14.62
CA PRO A 98 6.46 -4.20 14.99
C PRO A 98 7.25 -5.49 14.77
N ALA A 99 6.59 -6.64 14.80
CA ALA A 99 7.25 -7.93 14.60
C ALA A 99 7.35 -8.32 13.13
N ASN A 100 6.72 -7.57 12.21
CA ASN A 100 6.69 -7.92 10.79
C ASN A 100 7.86 -7.27 10.05
N ASP A 101 9.03 -7.91 10.10
CA ASP A 101 10.23 -7.38 9.48
C ASP A 101 10.13 -7.34 7.95
N ALA A 102 9.41 -8.28 7.35
CA ALA A 102 9.23 -8.32 5.90
C ALA A 102 8.50 -7.07 5.41
N SER A 103 7.42 -6.68 6.07
CA SER A 103 6.67 -5.48 5.71
C SER A 103 7.46 -4.21 5.99
N LYS A 104 8.26 -4.18 7.06
CA LYS A 104 9.15 -3.04 7.31
C LYS A 104 10.15 -2.86 6.16
N ARG A 105 10.70 -3.95 5.65
CA ARG A 105 11.63 -3.89 4.52
C ARG A 105 10.95 -3.36 3.26
N VAL A 106 9.70 -3.75 3.03
CA VAL A 106 8.92 -3.21 1.90
C VAL A 106 8.78 -1.69 2.04
N ALA A 107 8.37 -1.21 3.21
CA ALA A 107 8.22 0.22 3.44
C ALA A 107 9.53 0.98 3.17
N LEU A 108 10.65 0.44 3.64
CA LEU A 108 11.95 1.07 3.42
C LEU A 108 12.36 1.06 1.94
N ARG A 109 12.08 -0.03 1.22
CA ARG A 109 12.35 -0.11 -0.22
C ARG A 109 11.51 0.87 -1.03
N LEU A 110 10.33 1.20 -0.54
CA LEU A 110 9.47 2.22 -1.17
C LEU A 110 10.00 3.64 -0.94
N GLY A 111 10.99 3.80 -0.09
CA GLY A 111 11.52 5.11 0.26
C GLY A 111 10.76 5.79 1.38
N MET A 112 9.92 5.07 2.11
CA MET A 112 9.16 5.63 3.21
C MET A 112 10.08 5.93 4.39
N THR A 113 9.76 6.99 5.11
CA THR A 113 10.51 7.44 6.28
C THR A 113 9.92 6.84 7.54
N PRO A 114 10.72 6.14 8.37
CA PRO A 114 10.24 5.68 9.67
C PRO A 114 9.88 6.85 10.59
N MET A 115 8.70 6.79 11.18
CA MET A 115 8.18 7.84 12.06
C MET A 115 8.07 7.40 13.51
N GLY A 116 8.55 6.20 13.82
CA GLY A 116 8.46 5.65 15.17
C GLY A 116 7.17 4.90 15.42
N ARG A 117 6.99 4.47 16.67
CA ARG A 117 5.82 3.69 17.07
C ARG A 117 4.69 4.61 17.49
N THR A 118 3.47 4.24 17.11
CA THR A 118 2.28 5.01 17.45
C THR A 118 1.13 4.07 17.81
N SER A 119 0.23 4.53 18.68
CA SER A 119 -1.01 3.82 19.01
C SER A 119 -2.24 4.55 18.47
N ARG A 120 -2.05 5.54 17.58
CA ARG A 120 -3.15 6.35 17.07
C ARG A 120 -4.09 5.59 16.15
N TYR A 121 -3.61 4.54 15.50
CA TYR A 121 -4.36 3.85 14.45
C TYR A 121 -4.66 2.41 14.87
N TYR A 122 -5.84 1.93 14.49
CA TYR A 122 -6.30 0.56 14.73
C TYR A 122 -6.40 0.15 16.21
N GLY A 123 -6.09 1.05 17.14
CA GLY A 123 -6.07 0.70 18.56
C GLY A 123 -4.91 -0.22 18.94
N GLU A 124 -3.86 -0.28 18.13
CA GLU A 124 -2.71 -1.14 18.36
C GLU A 124 -1.42 -0.32 18.29
N ALA A 125 -0.37 -0.81 18.94
CA ALA A 125 0.96 -0.22 18.79
C ALA A 125 1.58 -0.68 17.48
N LEU A 126 1.77 0.24 16.55
CA LEU A 126 2.27 -0.05 15.21
C LEU A 126 3.44 0.86 14.87
N ASP A 127 4.34 0.37 14.03
CA ASP A 127 5.39 1.22 13.47
C ASP A 127 4.82 2.01 12.31
N LEU A 128 5.02 3.31 12.34
CA LEU A 128 4.49 4.25 11.34
C LEU A 128 5.58 4.66 10.36
N PHE A 129 5.21 4.66 9.09
CA PHE A 129 6.05 5.15 8.00
C PHE A 129 5.28 6.18 7.21
N SER A 130 5.98 7.14 6.61
CA SER A 130 5.35 8.15 5.76
C SER A 130 6.15 8.37 4.48
N LEU A 131 5.44 8.80 3.44
CA LEU A 131 6.07 9.20 2.18
C LEU A 131 5.37 10.46 1.69
N GLN A 132 6.17 11.45 1.32
CA GLN A 132 5.67 12.70 0.75
C GLN A 132 5.71 12.61 -0.77
N ALA A 133 4.74 13.24 -1.44
CA ALA A 133 4.69 13.27 -2.90
C ALA A 133 6.00 13.76 -3.53
N ALA A 134 6.64 14.74 -2.90
CA ALA A 134 7.90 15.31 -3.38
C ALA A 134 9.06 14.31 -3.35
N HIS A 135 8.95 13.23 -2.59
CA HIS A 135 10.00 12.22 -2.43
C HIS A 135 9.73 10.95 -3.23
N LEU A 136 8.64 10.90 -3.96
CA LEU A 136 8.37 9.77 -4.85
C LEU A 136 9.28 9.89 -6.06
N GLY A 137 10.27 9.07 -6.09
CA GLY A 137 11.29 9.12 -7.14
C GLY A 137 10.89 8.46 -8.45
#